data_be8abc2db5da8b9bbd53c3c4d058fa18
#
_entry.id   be8abc2db5da8b9bbd53c3c4d058fa18
#
_cell.length_a   1.000
_cell.length_b   1.000
_cell.length_c   1.000
_cell.angle_alpha   90.00
_cell.angle_beta   90.00
_cell.angle_gamma   90.00
#
_symmetry.space_group_name_H-M   'P 1'
#
loop_
_entity.id
_entity.type
_entity.pdbx_description
1 polymer ?
#
loop_
_entity_poly.entity_id
_entity_poly.type
_entity_poly.pdbx_seq_one_letter_code
_entity_poly.pdbx_strand_id
1 'polypeptide(L)'
;MLKSLKSILSSAIAFVLACTLGVAAANAATVEVKLGADSGMLAFEPSTVTIKAGDTVKFVNNKMAPHNAVFDGHDEYSHSDLAFAPGESWEETFKDAGTYDFYCEPHRGAGMVGQVIVE
;
A
#
# COMPACT_ATOMS: atom_id res chain seq x y z
N MET A 1 6.75 3.83 52.48
CA MET A 1 7.86 3.23 51.66
C MET A 1 7.40 2.18 50.69
N LEU A 2 6.74 1.16 51.16
CA LEU A 2 6.24 0.10 50.24
C LEU A 2 5.27 0.60 49.18
N LYS A 3 4.43 1.56 49.51
CA LYS A 3 3.47 2.17 48.57
C LYS A 3 4.17 2.93 47.43
N SER A 4 5.25 3.61 47.73
CA SER A 4 6.02 4.36 46.71
C SER A 4 6.66 3.44 45.70
N LEU A 5 7.22 2.30 46.14
CA LEU A 5 7.83 1.34 45.30
C LEU A 5 6.85 0.69 44.34
N LYS A 6 5.66 0.36 44.82
CA LYS A 6 4.60 -0.20 43.97
C LYS A 6 4.16 0.79 42.89
N SER A 7 4.04 2.04 43.26
CA SER A 7 3.67 3.09 42.31
C SER A 7 4.69 3.25 41.20
N ILE A 8 5.95 3.23 41.53
CA ILE A 8 7.05 3.35 40.54
C ILE A 8 7.04 2.19 39.56
N LEU A 9 6.85 0.96 40.03
CA LEU A 9 6.78 -0.21 39.17
C LEU A 9 5.60 -0.15 38.20
N SER A 10 4.44 0.26 38.65
CA SER A 10 3.26 0.44 37.77
C SER A 10 3.51 1.45 36.69
N SER A 11 4.11 2.57 37.00
CA SER A 11 4.42 3.62 36.02
C SER A 11 5.39 3.13 34.95
N ALA A 12 6.43 2.37 35.33
CA ALA A 12 7.40 1.84 34.38
C ALA A 12 6.77 0.89 33.39
N ILE A 13 5.89 0.01 33.84
CA ILE A 13 5.20 -0.95 32.97
C ILE A 13 4.31 -0.23 31.96
N ALA A 14 3.53 0.73 32.40
CA ALA A 14 2.66 1.50 31.52
C ALA A 14 3.44 2.27 30.45
N PHE A 15 4.58 2.82 30.80
CA PHE A 15 5.44 3.55 29.88
C PHE A 15 5.96 2.65 28.76
N VAL A 16 6.47 1.45 29.08
CA VAL A 16 6.99 0.51 28.08
C VAL A 16 5.90 0.11 27.08
N LEU A 17 4.70 -0.16 27.54
CA LEU A 17 3.57 -0.53 26.69
C LEU A 17 3.21 0.58 25.72
N ALA A 18 3.13 1.81 26.18
CA ALA A 18 2.81 2.96 25.35
C ALA A 18 3.84 3.19 24.25
N CYS A 19 5.12 3.06 24.55
CA CYS A 19 6.20 3.18 23.55
C CYS A 19 6.08 2.14 22.46
N THR A 20 5.81 0.89 22.78
CA THR A 20 5.68 -0.19 21.81
C THR A 20 4.55 0.06 20.83
N LEU A 21 3.38 0.47 21.31
CA LEU A 21 2.24 0.78 20.48
C LEU A 21 2.49 1.99 19.58
N GLY A 22 3.11 3.03 20.11
CA GLY A 22 3.42 4.23 19.34
C GLY A 22 4.37 3.96 18.19
N VAL A 23 5.42 3.14 18.39
CA VAL A 23 6.38 2.78 17.34
C VAL A 23 5.70 1.97 16.23
N ALA A 24 4.85 1.01 16.57
CA ALA A 24 4.15 0.20 15.58
C ALA A 24 3.24 1.05 14.67
N ALA A 25 2.51 2.02 15.24
CA ALA A 25 1.62 2.90 14.48
C ALA A 25 2.39 3.88 13.59
N ALA A 26 3.59 4.31 13.99
CA ALA A 26 4.36 5.33 13.28
C ALA A 26 5.10 4.81 12.03
N ASN A 27 5.18 3.49 11.81
CA ASN A 27 5.99 2.90 10.76
C ASN A 27 5.24 2.56 9.46
N ALA A 28 3.93 2.78 9.41
CA ALA A 28 3.15 2.55 8.19
C ALA A 28 3.48 3.61 7.14
N ALA A 29 3.70 3.16 5.90
CA ALA A 29 4.08 4.02 4.79
C ALA A 29 3.07 3.94 3.65
N THR A 30 3.11 4.95 2.77
CA THR A 30 2.33 4.97 1.53
C THR A 30 3.31 5.08 0.36
N VAL A 31 3.19 4.18 -0.60
CA VAL A 31 4.00 4.15 -1.81
C VAL A 31 3.10 4.45 -3.01
N GLU A 32 3.56 5.30 -3.91
CA GLU A 32 2.78 5.69 -5.10
C GLU A 32 3.16 4.85 -6.31
N VAL A 33 2.13 4.44 -7.08
CA VAL A 33 2.28 3.79 -8.38
C VAL A 33 1.50 4.62 -9.41
N LYS A 34 2.18 5.05 -10.46
CA LYS A 34 1.55 5.76 -11.57
C LYS A 34 0.96 4.78 -12.56
N LEU A 35 -0.25 5.04 -12.99
CA LEU A 35 -0.91 4.27 -14.05
C LEU A 35 -0.68 5.00 -15.37
N GLY A 36 0.16 4.41 -16.19
CA GLY A 36 0.75 5.06 -17.35
C GLY A 36 2.03 5.79 -16.99
N ALA A 37 3.14 5.39 -17.60
CA ALA A 37 4.45 5.98 -17.32
C ALA A 37 4.52 7.43 -17.81
N ASP A 38 5.39 8.23 -17.22
CA ASP A 38 5.61 9.62 -17.64
C ASP A 38 6.01 9.72 -19.12
N SER A 39 6.69 8.70 -19.64
CA SER A 39 7.05 8.59 -21.06
C SER A 39 5.86 8.35 -21.99
N GLY A 40 4.69 8.02 -21.46
CA GLY A 40 3.51 7.63 -22.23
C GLY A 40 3.39 6.14 -22.48
N MET A 41 4.30 5.32 -21.97
CA MET A 41 4.20 3.87 -22.08
C MET A 41 3.03 3.33 -21.27
N LEU A 42 2.37 2.30 -21.80
CA LEU A 42 1.29 1.59 -21.12
C LEU A 42 1.89 0.65 -20.06
N ALA A 43 2.31 1.24 -18.96
CA ALA A 43 3.00 0.55 -17.87
C ALA A 43 2.64 1.17 -16.53
N PHE A 44 2.70 0.37 -15.47
CA PHE A 44 2.71 0.89 -14.10
C PHE A 44 4.12 1.37 -13.77
N GLU A 45 4.25 2.50 -13.07
CA GLU A 45 5.54 3.09 -12.73
C GLU A 45 5.61 3.45 -11.25
N PRO A 46 6.36 2.68 -10.43
CA PRO A 46 7.07 1.44 -10.78
C PRO A 46 6.12 0.25 -10.99
N SER A 47 6.55 -0.75 -11.74
CA SER A 47 5.75 -1.95 -11.99
C SER A 47 5.85 -2.97 -10.84
N THR A 48 6.91 -2.91 -10.06
CA THR A 48 7.09 -3.75 -8.86
C THR A 48 7.36 -2.86 -7.67
N VAL A 49 6.57 -3.05 -6.61
CA VAL A 49 6.78 -2.36 -5.34
C VAL A 49 6.91 -3.37 -4.21
N THR A 50 7.84 -3.11 -3.30
CA THR A 50 8.03 -3.92 -2.09
C THR A 50 7.65 -3.07 -0.89
N ILE A 51 6.71 -3.57 -0.09
CA ILE A 51 6.18 -2.90 1.08
C ILE A 51 6.15 -3.85 2.27
N LYS A 52 5.84 -3.31 3.44
CA LYS A 52 5.62 -4.08 4.66
C LYS A 52 4.13 -4.26 4.90
N ALA A 53 3.75 -5.33 5.58
CA ALA A 53 2.37 -5.54 6.00
C ALA A 53 1.87 -4.32 6.78
N GLY A 54 0.72 -3.80 6.41
CA GLY A 54 0.14 -2.58 6.96
C GLY A 54 0.40 -1.32 6.13
N ASP A 55 1.29 -1.40 5.15
CA ASP A 55 1.55 -0.27 4.25
C ASP A 55 0.46 -0.15 3.17
N THR A 56 0.40 1.02 2.58
CA THR A 56 -0.60 1.39 1.58
C THR A 56 0.07 1.67 0.24
N VAL A 57 -0.56 1.22 -0.84
CA VAL A 57 -0.19 1.61 -2.20
C VAL A 57 -1.24 2.59 -2.72
N LYS A 58 -0.79 3.75 -3.19
CA LYS A 58 -1.63 4.76 -3.82
C LYS A 58 -1.43 4.68 -5.32
N PHE A 59 -2.50 4.35 -6.04
CA PHE A 59 -2.51 4.31 -7.50
C PHE A 59 -2.98 5.65 -8.02
N VAL A 60 -2.21 6.26 -8.92
CA VAL A 60 -2.51 7.58 -9.48
C VAL A 60 -2.58 7.50 -10.99
N ASN A 61 -3.75 7.83 -11.55
CA ASN A 61 -3.91 7.89 -13.00
C ASN A 61 -3.03 8.99 -13.58
N ASN A 62 -2.22 8.66 -14.57
CA ASN A 62 -1.20 9.56 -15.10
C ASN A 62 -1.38 9.77 -16.61
N LYS A 63 -0.90 8.85 -17.43
CA LYS A 63 -0.88 9.00 -18.88
C LYS A 63 -1.62 7.87 -19.59
N MET A 64 -2.17 8.16 -20.78
CA MET A 64 -2.78 7.16 -21.67
C MET A 64 -3.95 6.40 -21.05
N ALA A 65 -4.81 7.12 -20.33
CA ALA A 65 -6.06 6.56 -19.78
C ALA A 65 -6.93 5.89 -20.86
N PRO A 66 -7.87 4.98 -20.50
CA PRO A 66 -8.27 4.65 -19.13
C PRO A 66 -7.40 3.56 -18.49
N HIS A 67 -7.33 3.56 -17.16
CA HIS A 67 -6.58 2.58 -16.38
C HIS A 67 -7.37 2.09 -15.18
N ASN A 68 -7.08 0.86 -14.77
CA ASN A 68 -7.49 0.31 -13.48
C ASN A 68 -6.39 -0.60 -12.94
N ALA A 69 -6.61 -1.24 -11.81
CA ALA A 69 -5.69 -2.21 -11.24
C ALA A 69 -6.48 -3.37 -10.66
N VAL A 70 -6.38 -4.52 -11.30
CA VAL A 70 -7.08 -5.74 -10.91
C VAL A 70 -6.06 -6.75 -10.42
N PHE A 71 -6.26 -7.25 -9.21
CA PHE A 71 -5.36 -8.22 -8.57
C PHE A 71 -5.88 -9.63 -8.76
N ASP A 72 -5.05 -10.49 -9.34
CA ASP A 72 -5.41 -11.90 -9.59
C ASP A 72 -5.74 -12.62 -8.28
N GLY A 73 -6.98 -13.10 -8.16
CA GLY A 73 -7.44 -13.85 -6.99
C GLY A 73 -7.63 -13.01 -5.73
N HIS A 74 -7.56 -11.68 -5.82
CA HIS A 74 -7.65 -10.77 -4.68
C HIS A 74 -8.58 -9.60 -4.98
N ASP A 75 -9.87 -9.86 -5.03
CA ASP A 75 -10.88 -8.83 -5.30
C ASP A 75 -10.85 -7.72 -4.25
N GLU A 76 -10.43 -8.04 -3.03
CA GLU A 76 -10.34 -7.08 -1.92
C GLU A 76 -9.33 -5.96 -2.19
N TYR A 77 -8.34 -6.19 -3.06
CA TYR A 77 -7.35 -5.19 -3.44
C TYR A 77 -7.62 -4.58 -4.82
N SER A 78 -8.58 -5.13 -5.56
CA SER A 78 -8.85 -4.72 -6.93
C SER A 78 -9.68 -3.45 -7.00
N HIS A 79 -9.32 -2.59 -7.93
CA HIS A 79 -10.09 -1.41 -8.31
C HIS A 79 -10.48 -1.57 -9.78
N SER A 80 -11.68 -2.06 -10.02
CA SER A 80 -12.17 -2.39 -11.37
C SER A 80 -12.70 -1.18 -12.13
N ASP A 81 -13.13 -0.14 -11.42
CA ASP A 81 -13.59 1.09 -12.05
C ASP A 81 -12.46 1.75 -12.82
N LEU A 82 -12.75 2.19 -14.04
CA LEU A 82 -11.75 2.83 -14.89
C LEU A 82 -11.55 4.29 -14.51
N ALA A 83 -10.28 4.68 -14.38
CA ALA A 83 -9.89 6.07 -14.18
C ALA A 83 -9.59 6.71 -15.52
N PHE A 84 -10.20 7.86 -15.79
CA PHE A 84 -10.05 8.59 -17.05
C PHE A 84 -9.30 9.91 -16.88
N ALA A 85 -9.49 10.58 -15.75
CA ALA A 85 -8.91 11.90 -15.53
C ALA A 85 -7.50 11.81 -14.94
N PRO A 86 -6.53 12.58 -15.45
CA PRO A 86 -5.20 12.66 -14.84
C PRO A 86 -5.31 13.10 -13.38
N GLY A 87 -4.56 12.43 -12.49
CA GLY A 87 -4.57 12.71 -11.06
C GLY A 87 -5.64 12.00 -10.26
N GLU A 88 -6.60 11.36 -10.90
CA GLU A 88 -7.57 10.49 -10.23
C GLU A 88 -6.82 9.36 -9.51
N SER A 89 -7.15 9.09 -8.27
CA SER A 89 -6.37 8.15 -7.45
C SER A 89 -7.23 7.34 -6.49
N TRP A 90 -6.66 6.24 -6.01
CA TRP A 90 -7.25 5.43 -4.94
C TRP A 90 -6.13 4.75 -4.16
N GLU A 91 -6.46 4.22 -3.00
CA GLU A 91 -5.49 3.59 -2.11
C GLU A 91 -5.94 2.19 -1.71
N GLU A 92 -4.97 1.28 -1.58
CA GLU A 92 -5.18 -0.07 -1.06
C GLU A 92 -4.15 -0.36 0.03
N THR A 93 -4.61 -0.81 1.19
CA THR A 93 -3.75 -1.19 2.31
C THR A 93 -3.60 -2.70 2.34
N PHE A 94 -2.35 -3.17 2.33
CA PHE A 94 -2.02 -4.60 2.28
C PHE A 94 -1.66 -5.09 3.68
N LYS A 95 -2.47 -5.98 4.24
CA LYS A 95 -2.31 -6.44 5.63
C LYS A 95 -1.52 -7.73 5.76
N ASP A 96 -1.49 -8.55 4.73
CA ASP A 96 -0.89 -9.88 4.79
C ASP A 96 0.33 -9.98 3.89
N ALA A 97 1.40 -10.60 4.40
CA ALA A 97 2.60 -10.86 3.63
C ALA A 97 2.29 -11.77 2.44
N GLY A 98 2.92 -11.52 1.31
CA GLY A 98 2.73 -12.30 0.09
C GLY A 98 3.13 -11.51 -1.14
N THR A 99 2.97 -12.15 -2.29
CA THR A 99 3.21 -11.54 -3.59
C THR A 99 1.89 -11.46 -4.34
N TYR A 100 1.54 -10.27 -4.79
CA TYR A 100 0.24 -9.99 -5.39
C TYR A 100 0.44 -9.43 -6.79
N ASP A 101 0.04 -10.22 -7.79
CA ASP A 101 0.12 -9.82 -9.19
C ASP A 101 -1.10 -9.00 -9.59
N PHE A 102 -0.90 -7.94 -10.34
CA PHE A 102 -2.01 -7.12 -10.83
C PHE A 102 -1.79 -6.68 -12.27
N TYR A 103 -2.86 -6.24 -12.90
CA TYR A 103 -2.85 -5.81 -14.30
C TYR A 103 -3.89 -4.72 -14.53
N CYS A 104 -3.69 -3.96 -15.60
CA CYS A 104 -4.67 -3.01 -16.11
C CYS A 104 -5.51 -3.74 -17.17
N GLU A 105 -6.82 -3.84 -16.96
CA GLU A 105 -7.67 -4.62 -17.87
C GLU A 105 -7.60 -4.16 -19.33
N PRO A 106 -7.78 -2.87 -19.65
CA PRO A 106 -7.75 -2.44 -21.04
C PRO A 106 -6.38 -2.57 -21.71
N HIS A 107 -5.29 -2.65 -20.95
CA HIS A 107 -3.94 -2.67 -21.49
C HIS A 107 -3.12 -3.92 -21.13
N ARG A 108 -3.78 -4.93 -20.59
CA ARG A 108 -3.10 -6.20 -20.24
C ARG A 108 -2.42 -6.81 -21.45
N GLY A 109 -3.07 -6.77 -22.60
CA GLY A 109 -2.51 -7.29 -23.86
C GLY A 109 -1.27 -6.55 -24.34
N ALA A 110 -1.07 -5.31 -23.91
CA ALA A 110 0.12 -4.52 -24.18
C ALA A 110 1.21 -4.71 -23.13
N GLY A 111 0.98 -5.58 -22.13
CA GLY A 111 1.97 -5.87 -21.09
C GLY A 111 1.87 -4.98 -19.85
N MET A 112 0.76 -4.28 -19.66
CA MET A 112 0.58 -3.44 -18.48
C MET A 112 0.22 -4.30 -17.26
N VAL A 113 1.25 -4.83 -16.63
CA VAL A 113 1.17 -5.71 -15.46
C VAL A 113 2.14 -5.25 -14.38
N GLY A 114 1.85 -5.59 -13.14
CA GLY A 114 2.69 -5.22 -12.01
C GLY A 114 2.61 -6.23 -10.88
N GLN A 115 3.34 -5.93 -9.82
CA GLN A 115 3.46 -6.82 -8.67
C GLN A 115 3.65 -6.01 -7.40
N VAL A 116 2.89 -6.34 -6.36
CA VAL A 116 3.09 -5.83 -5.01
C VAL A 116 3.64 -6.95 -4.15
N ILE A 117 4.83 -6.75 -3.59
CA ILE A 117 5.48 -7.70 -2.68
C ILE A 117 5.34 -7.17 -1.27
N VAL A 118 4.65 -7.91 -0.42
CA VAL A 118 4.41 -7.54 0.99
C VAL A 118 5.26 -8.44 1.88
N GLU A 119 6.13 -7.84 2.64
CA GLU A 119 7.06 -8.54 3.54
C GLU A 119 6.53 -8.65 4.98
#